data_b0d0d5caf150552a04d4f70f4c703429
#
_entry.id   b0d0d5caf150552a04d4f70f4c703429
#
_cell.length_a   1.000
_cell.length_b   1.000
_cell.length_c   1.000
_cell.angle_alpha   90.00
_cell.angle_beta   90.00
_cell.angle_gamma   90.00
#
_symmetry.space_group_name_H-M   'P 1'
#
loop_
_entity.id
_entity.type
_entity.pdbx_description
1 polymer ?
#
loop_
_entity_poly.entity_id
_entity_poly.type
_entity_poly.pdbx_seq_one_letter_code
_entity_poly.pdbx_strand_id
1 'polypeptide(L)'
;IPSSLVGSEMCIRDRATVVSTDHTGPAGQETLDLEALCRDMGVPVVIGNCVTYDVALQLMRAGAAGVMVGIGPGAACTSRGVLGVGIPQATAVADCAAARADYEKESGRYVPIVADGGIVTGGDICKCIACGADAVMIGSPIARAEEAPGRGFHWGMATPSPVLPRGTRINVGNTGSIERILRGPAKLDDGTHNLLGCLKTSMGTLGAQTIKEMQQVEVVVAPSLLTEGKVYQKAQHLGMGK
;
A
#
# COMPACT_ATOMS: atom_id res chain seq x y z
N ILE A 1 4.12 -27.39 2.43
CA ILE A 1 4.28 -25.96 2.08
C ILE A 1 5.74 -25.63 2.38
N PRO A 2 6.54 -25.15 1.40
CA PRO A 2 7.94 -24.84 1.64
C PRO A 2 8.08 -23.74 2.71
N SER A 3 9.09 -23.85 3.56
CA SER A 3 9.37 -22.89 4.64
C SER A 3 9.71 -21.47 4.16
N SER A 4 9.84 -21.25 2.84
CA SER A 4 10.03 -19.94 2.20
C SER A 4 8.74 -19.13 2.03
N LEU A 5 7.57 -19.69 2.30
CA LEU A 5 6.27 -19.00 2.36
C LEU A 5 5.98 -18.39 3.73
N VAL A 6 6.99 -18.20 4.56
CA VAL A 6 6.84 -17.57 5.88
C VAL A 6 6.72 -16.06 5.70
N GLY A 7 5.52 -15.59 5.55
CA GLY A 7 5.23 -14.17 5.56
C GLY A 7 3.88 -13.83 4.93
N SER A 8 2.82 -13.92 5.74
CA SER A 8 1.47 -13.48 5.46
C SER A 8 0.70 -14.18 4.36
N GLU A 9 0.22 -15.35 4.68
CA GLU A 9 -0.98 -15.87 4.05
C GLU A 9 -2.19 -15.09 4.59
N MET A 10 -2.76 -14.21 3.80
CA MET A 10 -4.12 -13.74 4.06
C MET A 10 -5.05 -14.46 3.10
N CYS A 11 -5.50 -15.65 3.50
CA CYS A 11 -6.58 -16.35 2.83
C CYS A 11 -7.89 -15.61 3.07
N ILE A 12 -8.38 -14.89 2.08
CA ILE A 12 -9.73 -14.34 2.10
C ILE A 12 -10.65 -15.43 1.55
N ARG A 13 -11.12 -16.32 2.42
CA ARG A 13 -12.19 -17.30 2.17
C ARG A 13 -12.31 -17.73 0.71
N ASP A 14 -11.46 -18.64 0.25
CA ASP A 14 -11.57 -19.36 -1.01
C ASP A 14 -11.72 -18.52 -2.29
N ARG A 15 -11.44 -17.20 -2.22
CA ARG A 15 -11.61 -16.26 -3.34
C ARG A 15 -10.34 -15.67 -3.89
N ALA A 16 -9.29 -15.55 -3.08
CA ALA A 16 -7.97 -15.06 -3.49
C ALA A 16 -6.89 -15.47 -2.50
N THR A 17 -5.67 -15.64 -2.98
CA THR A 17 -4.47 -15.80 -2.14
C THR A 17 -3.54 -14.62 -2.37
N VAL A 18 -2.99 -14.08 -1.28
CA VAL A 18 -1.96 -13.04 -1.32
C VAL A 18 -0.63 -13.68 -0.99
N VAL A 19 0.33 -13.54 -1.90
CA VAL A 19 1.71 -14.00 -1.69
C VAL A 19 2.62 -12.79 -1.67
N SER A 20 3.25 -12.54 -0.53
CA SER A 20 4.30 -11.54 -0.41
C SER A 20 5.65 -12.23 -0.57
N THR A 21 6.41 -11.80 -1.56
CA THR A 21 7.79 -12.25 -1.74
C THR A 21 8.70 -11.05 -1.54
N ASP A 22 9.60 -11.13 -0.58
CA ASP A 22 10.61 -10.07 -0.38
C ASP A 22 11.66 -10.05 -1.50
N HIS A 23 11.61 -11.02 -2.41
CA HIS A 23 12.62 -11.19 -3.44
C HIS A 23 12.03 -11.68 -4.76
N THR A 24 11.90 -10.78 -5.71
CA THR A 24 12.13 -11.14 -7.10
C THR A 24 13.63 -10.88 -7.34
N GLY A 25 14.45 -11.88 -7.10
CA GLY A 25 15.86 -11.82 -7.43
C GLY A 25 16.10 -11.80 -8.94
N PRO A 26 17.35 -11.63 -9.41
CA PRO A 26 17.69 -11.80 -10.80
C PRO A 26 17.16 -13.15 -11.30
N ALA A 27 16.70 -13.20 -12.55
CA ALA A 27 16.19 -14.41 -13.17
C ALA A 27 17.15 -15.59 -12.93
N GLY A 28 16.62 -16.67 -12.37
CA GLY A 28 17.38 -17.87 -12.00
C GLY A 28 17.73 -18.00 -10.50
N GLN A 29 17.33 -17.07 -9.64
CA GLN A 29 17.46 -17.16 -8.18
C GLN A 29 16.11 -17.20 -7.45
N GLU A 30 15.05 -17.40 -8.19
CA GLU A 30 13.70 -17.48 -7.65
C GLU A 30 13.55 -18.75 -6.79
N THR A 31 13.20 -18.56 -5.53
CA THR A 31 12.92 -19.65 -4.61
C THR A 31 11.52 -20.23 -4.79
N LEU A 32 10.66 -19.57 -5.55
CA LEU A 32 9.27 -19.91 -5.83
C LEU A 32 8.96 -19.70 -7.31
N ASP A 33 8.48 -20.73 -7.97
CA ASP A 33 7.93 -20.64 -9.33
C ASP A 33 6.55 -19.95 -9.27
N LEU A 34 6.53 -18.66 -9.59
CA LEU A 34 5.32 -17.84 -9.53
C LEU A 34 4.32 -18.19 -10.64
N GLU A 35 4.79 -18.62 -11.81
CA GLU A 35 3.90 -19.03 -12.90
C GLU A 35 3.18 -20.32 -12.54
N ALA A 36 3.92 -21.31 -12.02
CA ALA A 36 3.32 -22.54 -11.52
C ALA A 36 2.34 -22.28 -10.38
N LEU A 37 2.70 -21.39 -9.44
CA LEU A 37 1.82 -21.00 -8.34
C LEU A 37 0.52 -20.40 -8.85
N CYS A 38 0.58 -19.40 -9.75
CA CYS A 38 -0.61 -18.74 -10.30
C CYS A 38 -1.51 -19.70 -11.06
N ARG A 39 -0.91 -20.65 -11.80
CA ARG A 39 -1.63 -21.65 -12.59
C ARG A 39 -2.32 -22.69 -11.71
N ASP A 40 -1.64 -23.15 -10.67
CA ASP A 40 -2.02 -24.36 -9.91
C ASP A 40 -2.94 -24.06 -8.71
N MET A 41 -3.01 -22.80 -8.27
CA MET A 41 -3.78 -22.42 -7.07
C MET A 41 -5.30 -22.51 -7.18
N GLY A 42 -5.89 -22.53 -8.36
CA GLY A 42 -7.36 -22.59 -8.55
C GLY A 42 -8.15 -21.37 -8.03
N VAL A 43 -7.45 -20.36 -7.50
CA VAL A 43 -7.99 -19.07 -7.04
C VAL A 43 -7.11 -17.93 -7.53
N PRO A 44 -7.64 -16.70 -7.71
CA PRO A 44 -6.83 -15.55 -8.08
C PRO A 44 -5.68 -15.32 -7.08
N VAL A 45 -4.46 -15.16 -7.60
CA VAL A 45 -3.25 -14.92 -6.78
C VAL A 45 -2.83 -13.46 -6.92
N VAL A 46 -2.80 -12.73 -5.80
CA VAL A 46 -2.23 -11.38 -5.72
C VAL A 46 -0.79 -11.49 -5.22
N ILE A 47 0.15 -10.93 -5.97
CA ILE A 47 1.58 -11.09 -5.72
C ILE A 47 2.24 -9.73 -5.44
N GLY A 48 3.22 -9.70 -4.59
CA GLY A 48 4.09 -8.55 -4.30
C GLY A 48 5.07 -8.87 -3.17
N ASN A 49 5.81 -7.87 -2.70
CA ASN A 49 5.65 -6.48 -3.11
C ASN A 49 6.73 -6.10 -4.12
N CYS A 50 6.39 -5.28 -5.07
CA CYS A 50 7.32 -4.69 -6.02
C CYS A 50 7.26 -3.16 -5.97
N VAL A 51 8.23 -2.50 -6.63
CA VAL A 51 8.33 -1.03 -6.65
C VAL A 51 8.79 -0.47 -7.99
N THR A 52 9.02 -1.31 -8.98
CA THR A 52 9.53 -0.91 -10.29
C THR A 52 8.66 -1.43 -11.42
N TYR A 53 8.71 -0.73 -12.56
CA TYR A 53 8.03 -1.10 -13.79
C TYR A 53 8.33 -2.54 -14.20
N ASP A 54 9.63 -2.89 -14.31
CA ASP A 54 10.06 -4.20 -14.85
C ASP A 54 9.56 -5.36 -13.98
N VAL A 55 9.67 -5.23 -12.64
CA VAL A 55 9.22 -6.28 -11.73
C VAL A 55 7.70 -6.40 -11.77
N ALA A 56 6.96 -5.28 -11.80
CA ALA A 56 5.50 -5.33 -11.92
C ALA A 56 5.06 -6.04 -13.20
N LEU A 57 5.70 -5.73 -14.34
CA LEU A 57 5.42 -6.37 -15.62
C LEU A 57 5.73 -7.87 -15.58
N GLN A 58 6.85 -8.27 -14.96
CA GLN A 58 7.21 -9.67 -14.75
C GLN A 58 6.15 -10.42 -13.94
N LEU A 59 5.68 -9.84 -12.82
CA LEU A 59 4.64 -10.46 -12.00
C LEU A 59 3.30 -10.61 -12.75
N MET A 60 2.93 -9.62 -13.57
CA MET A 60 1.73 -9.70 -14.41
C MET A 60 1.84 -10.80 -15.47
N ARG A 61 3.02 -10.94 -16.10
CA ARG A 61 3.31 -11.99 -17.09
C ARG A 61 3.32 -13.38 -16.43
N ALA A 62 3.78 -13.50 -15.19
CA ALA A 62 3.70 -14.73 -14.41
C ALA A 62 2.25 -15.15 -14.04
N GLY A 63 1.25 -14.33 -14.36
CA GLY A 63 -0.16 -14.68 -14.16
C GLY A 63 -0.82 -14.07 -12.94
N ALA A 64 -0.16 -13.14 -12.25
CA ALA A 64 -0.75 -12.45 -11.10
C ALA A 64 -2.12 -11.88 -11.44
N ALA A 65 -3.09 -12.06 -10.54
CA ALA A 65 -4.43 -11.49 -10.62
C ALA A 65 -4.49 -10.06 -10.05
N GLY A 66 -3.45 -9.65 -9.33
CA GLY A 66 -3.24 -8.30 -8.82
C GLY A 66 -1.80 -8.16 -8.32
N VAL A 67 -1.28 -6.94 -8.27
CA VAL A 67 0.09 -6.66 -7.85
C VAL A 67 0.08 -5.72 -6.66
N MET A 68 0.78 -6.11 -5.57
CA MET A 68 1.00 -5.26 -4.40
C MET A 68 2.27 -4.44 -4.57
N VAL A 69 2.14 -3.13 -4.39
CA VAL A 69 3.20 -2.15 -4.66
C VAL A 69 3.60 -1.42 -3.40
N GLY A 70 4.86 -1.53 -3.03
CA GLY A 70 5.44 -0.83 -1.88
C GLY A 70 6.42 -1.69 -1.11
N ILE A 71 7.64 -1.18 -0.91
CA ILE A 71 8.67 -1.78 -0.07
C ILE A 71 9.10 -0.77 0.98
N GLY A 72 8.83 -1.09 2.24
CA GLY A 72 9.29 -0.31 3.36
C GLY A 72 8.53 0.98 3.73
N PRO A 73 7.34 1.32 3.14
CA PRO A 73 6.68 2.57 3.51
C PRO A 73 5.87 2.48 4.81
N GLY A 74 5.58 1.28 5.29
CA GLY A 74 4.77 1.06 6.49
C GLY A 74 5.44 1.56 7.77
N ALA A 75 4.65 2.06 8.72
CA ALA A 75 5.16 2.66 9.96
C ALA A 75 5.98 1.67 10.83
N ALA A 76 5.63 0.38 10.80
CA ALA A 76 6.36 -0.67 11.53
C ALA A 76 7.49 -1.31 10.70
N CYS A 77 7.63 -0.92 9.42
CA CYS A 77 8.64 -1.50 8.54
C CYS A 77 10.01 -0.85 8.77
N THR A 78 11.03 -1.68 8.88
CA THR A 78 12.42 -1.25 9.06
C THR A 78 13.29 -1.40 7.81
N SER A 79 12.73 -1.92 6.70
CA SER A 79 13.48 -2.26 5.48
C SER A 79 14.26 -1.07 4.93
N ARG A 80 13.66 0.14 4.88
CA ARG A 80 14.35 1.33 4.34
C ARG A 80 15.55 1.74 5.18
N GLY A 81 15.38 1.78 6.51
CA GLY A 81 16.43 2.21 7.43
C GLY A 81 17.50 1.14 7.66
N VAL A 82 17.13 -0.13 7.71
CA VAL A 82 18.05 -1.24 8.05
C VAL A 82 18.72 -1.83 6.80
N LEU A 83 17.98 -1.96 5.71
CA LEU A 83 18.49 -2.60 4.49
C LEU A 83 18.83 -1.60 3.37
N GLY A 84 18.40 -0.34 3.50
CA GLY A 84 18.57 0.66 2.45
C GLY A 84 17.71 0.39 1.20
N VAL A 85 16.65 -0.42 1.33
CA VAL A 85 15.79 -0.83 0.22
C VAL A 85 14.45 -0.12 0.30
N GLY A 86 14.03 0.50 -0.79
CA GLY A 86 12.73 1.16 -0.92
C GLY A 86 12.72 2.29 -1.93
N ILE A 87 11.53 2.61 -2.42
CA ILE A 87 11.26 3.72 -3.35
C ILE A 87 10.11 4.55 -2.77
N PRO A 88 10.06 5.88 -2.99
CA PRO A 88 8.90 6.69 -2.62
C PRO A 88 7.61 6.12 -3.21
N GLN A 89 6.56 6.00 -2.39
CA GLN A 89 5.36 5.24 -2.74
C GLN A 89 4.65 5.79 -3.98
N ALA A 90 4.57 7.10 -4.15
CA ALA A 90 3.94 7.72 -5.32
C ALA A 90 4.67 7.32 -6.61
N THR A 91 6.00 7.35 -6.61
CA THR A 91 6.84 6.91 -7.75
C THR A 91 6.62 5.43 -8.05
N ALA A 92 6.69 4.57 -7.01
CA ALA A 92 6.49 3.14 -7.18
C ALA A 92 5.12 2.81 -7.78
N VAL A 93 4.06 3.46 -7.30
CA VAL A 93 2.70 3.26 -7.83
C VAL A 93 2.60 3.71 -9.29
N ALA A 94 3.15 4.88 -9.63
CA ALA A 94 3.11 5.40 -11.00
C ALA A 94 3.87 4.49 -11.99
N ASP A 95 5.05 4.02 -11.61
CA ASP A 95 5.85 3.10 -12.43
C ASP A 95 5.12 1.76 -12.66
N CYS A 96 4.55 1.18 -11.60
CA CYS A 96 3.82 -0.08 -11.70
C CYS A 96 2.50 0.09 -12.47
N ALA A 97 1.84 1.25 -12.36
CA ALA A 97 0.64 1.55 -13.14
C ALA A 97 0.95 1.72 -14.63
N ALA A 98 2.13 2.27 -14.98
CA ALA A 98 2.60 2.29 -16.36
C ALA A 98 2.84 0.87 -16.91
N ALA A 99 3.46 -0.01 -16.12
CA ALA A 99 3.64 -1.42 -16.48
C ALA A 99 2.29 -2.12 -16.71
N ARG A 100 1.29 -1.85 -15.86
CA ARG A 100 -0.08 -2.37 -16.06
C ARG A 100 -0.68 -1.92 -17.38
N ALA A 101 -0.54 -0.64 -17.71
CA ALA A 101 -1.10 -0.09 -18.94
C ALA A 101 -0.49 -0.73 -20.20
N ASP A 102 0.81 -1.00 -20.16
CA ASP A 102 1.48 -1.67 -21.27
C ASP A 102 1.17 -3.17 -21.32
N TYR A 103 1.07 -3.84 -20.17
CA TYR A 103 0.62 -5.23 -20.10
C TYR A 103 -0.81 -5.41 -20.60
N GLU A 104 -1.71 -4.49 -20.29
CA GLU A 104 -3.08 -4.52 -20.78
C GLU A 104 -3.15 -4.38 -22.30
N LYS A 105 -2.33 -3.51 -22.92
CA LYS A 105 -2.21 -3.40 -24.38
C LYS A 105 -1.66 -4.69 -25.00
N GLU A 106 -0.65 -5.30 -24.35
CA GLU A 106 0.00 -6.53 -24.82
C GLU A 106 -0.92 -7.76 -24.74
N SER A 107 -1.63 -7.93 -23.61
CA SER A 107 -2.32 -9.18 -23.28
C SER A 107 -3.85 -9.10 -23.30
N GLY A 108 -4.42 -7.90 -23.34
CA GLY A 108 -5.84 -7.65 -23.16
C GLY A 108 -6.32 -7.84 -21.71
N ARG A 109 -5.43 -8.10 -20.73
CA ARG A 109 -5.77 -8.35 -19.33
C ARG A 109 -5.46 -7.13 -18.48
N TYR A 110 -6.45 -6.67 -17.71
CA TYR A 110 -6.25 -5.67 -16.68
C TYR A 110 -5.84 -6.33 -15.36
N VAL A 111 -4.68 -5.97 -14.81
CA VAL A 111 -4.18 -6.47 -13.52
C VAL A 111 -4.17 -5.31 -12.51
N PRO A 112 -5.04 -5.32 -11.49
CA PRO A 112 -5.14 -4.21 -10.54
C PRO A 112 -3.87 -4.02 -9.71
N ILE A 113 -3.57 -2.75 -9.41
CA ILE A 113 -2.47 -2.31 -8.55
C ILE A 113 -3.01 -1.99 -7.15
N VAL A 114 -2.43 -2.58 -6.14
CA VAL A 114 -2.72 -2.29 -4.73
C VAL A 114 -1.53 -1.54 -4.12
N ALA A 115 -1.71 -0.26 -3.79
CA ALA A 115 -0.67 0.50 -3.09
C ALA A 115 -0.62 0.06 -1.62
N ASP A 116 0.52 -0.50 -1.20
CA ASP A 116 0.68 -1.11 0.12
C ASP A 116 1.64 -0.32 1.00
N GLY A 117 1.11 0.16 2.12
CA GLY A 117 1.84 0.80 3.19
C GLY A 117 2.07 2.32 3.04
N GLY A 118 2.43 2.94 4.17
CA GLY A 118 2.70 4.37 4.24
C GLY A 118 1.46 5.26 4.22
N ILE A 119 0.27 4.68 4.24
CA ILE A 119 -1.01 5.38 4.20
C ILE A 119 -1.49 5.62 5.62
N VAL A 120 -1.62 6.88 6.01
CA VAL A 120 -2.05 7.31 7.35
C VAL A 120 -3.33 8.13 7.26
N THR A 121 -3.48 8.96 6.25
CA THR A 121 -4.58 9.92 6.07
C THR A 121 -5.39 9.60 4.82
N GLY A 122 -6.59 10.17 4.73
CA GLY A 122 -7.39 10.10 3.50
C GLY A 122 -6.69 10.73 2.29
N GLY A 123 -5.88 11.78 2.50
CA GLY A 123 -5.08 12.40 1.45
C GLY A 123 -4.02 11.47 0.86
N ASP A 124 -3.48 10.54 1.67
CA ASP A 124 -2.54 9.54 1.15
C ASP A 124 -3.25 8.53 0.24
N ILE A 125 -4.48 8.13 0.59
CA ILE A 125 -5.32 7.31 -0.28
C ILE A 125 -5.55 8.01 -1.63
N CYS A 126 -5.93 9.28 -1.59
CA CYS A 126 -6.18 10.08 -2.80
C CYS A 126 -4.95 10.12 -3.71
N LYS A 127 -3.78 10.38 -3.14
CA LYS A 127 -2.50 10.40 -3.89
C LYS A 127 -2.19 9.04 -4.51
N CYS A 128 -2.36 7.94 -3.78
CA CYS A 128 -2.13 6.60 -4.33
C CYS A 128 -3.06 6.31 -5.53
N ILE A 129 -4.36 6.62 -5.41
CA ILE A 129 -5.31 6.43 -6.51
C ILE A 129 -4.96 7.32 -7.70
N ALA A 130 -4.66 8.60 -7.47
CA ALA A 130 -4.27 9.53 -8.54
C ALA A 130 -2.96 9.11 -9.26
N CYS A 131 -2.04 8.45 -8.54
CA CYS A 131 -0.85 7.85 -9.14
C CYS A 131 -1.11 6.53 -9.90
N GLY A 132 -2.35 6.04 -9.92
CA GLY A 132 -2.75 4.88 -10.72
C GLY A 132 -3.07 3.61 -9.94
N ALA A 133 -3.08 3.63 -8.59
CA ALA A 133 -3.55 2.48 -7.81
C ALA A 133 -5.05 2.27 -7.96
N ASP A 134 -5.48 1.01 -7.94
CA ASP A 134 -6.91 0.61 -7.95
C ASP A 134 -7.45 0.44 -6.53
N ALA A 135 -6.57 0.09 -5.61
CA ALA A 135 -6.88 -0.11 -4.20
C ALA A 135 -5.67 0.27 -3.33
N VAL A 136 -5.90 0.32 -2.02
CA VAL A 136 -4.85 0.58 -1.02
C VAL A 136 -4.88 -0.47 0.08
N MET A 137 -3.70 -0.86 0.57
CA MET A 137 -3.52 -1.67 1.76
C MET A 137 -3.17 -0.76 2.94
N ILE A 138 -3.99 -0.78 3.98
CA ILE A 138 -3.82 0.07 5.15
C ILE A 138 -3.64 -0.76 6.41
N GLY A 139 -2.60 -0.45 7.19
CA GLY A 139 -2.26 -1.12 8.45
C GLY A 139 -2.52 -0.24 9.67
N SER A 140 -1.70 0.79 9.84
CA SER A 140 -1.75 1.67 11.03
C SER A 140 -3.11 2.31 11.29
N PRO A 141 -3.86 2.80 10.30
CA PRO A 141 -5.21 3.32 10.54
C PRO A 141 -6.15 2.27 11.14
N ILE A 142 -6.09 1.02 10.66
CA ILE A 142 -6.91 -0.07 11.20
C ILE A 142 -6.43 -0.49 12.59
N ALA A 143 -5.11 -0.52 12.84
CA ALA A 143 -4.55 -0.85 14.14
C ALA A 143 -4.96 0.15 15.24
N ARG A 144 -5.34 1.38 14.87
CA ARG A 144 -5.88 2.41 15.77
C ARG A 144 -7.35 2.22 16.12
N ALA A 145 -8.05 1.28 15.51
CA ALA A 145 -9.45 1.01 15.80
C ALA A 145 -9.62 0.36 17.19
N GLU A 146 -10.71 0.69 17.87
CA GLU A 146 -11.09 0.10 19.16
C GLU A 146 -11.27 -1.42 19.03
N GLU A 147 -11.76 -1.88 17.88
CA GLU A 147 -12.00 -3.28 17.55
C GLU A 147 -10.73 -4.04 17.18
N ALA A 148 -9.62 -3.34 16.94
CA ALA A 148 -8.37 -3.99 16.54
C ALA A 148 -7.80 -4.84 17.69
N PRO A 149 -7.48 -6.13 17.47
CA PRO A 149 -7.01 -7.02 18.53
C PRO A 149 -5.68 -6.58 19.14
N GLY A 150 -4.88 -5.82 18.41
CA GLY A 150 -3.61 -5.26 18.85
C GLY A 150 -3.71 -4.10 19.83
N ARG A 151 -4.93 -3.57 20.08
CA ARG A 151 -5.21 -2.46 21.02
C ARG A 151 -4.24 -1.29 20.84
N GLY A 152 -4.08 -0.82 19.61
CA GLY A 152 -3.18 0.26 19.25
C GLY A 152 -1.73 -0.17 18.99
N PHE A 153 -1.40 -1.45 19.15
CA PHE A 153 -0.11 -1.98 18.75
C PHE A 153 -0.21 -2.73 17.43
N HIS A 154 0.78 -2.56 16.58
CA HIS A 154 1.02 -3.45 15.45
C HIS A 154 2.51 -3.59 15.18
N TRP A 155 2.87 -4.49 14.28
CA TRP A 155 4.24 -4.84 13.99
C TRP A 155 4.41 -5.11 12.50
N GLY A 156 5.65 -5.06 12.02
CA GLY A 156 6.01 -5.43 10.67
C GLY A 156 5.83 -6.95 10.46
N MET A 157 5.63 -7.35 9.21
CA MET A 157 5.45 -8.76 8.82
C MET A 157 6.68 -9.62 9.07
N ALA A 158 7.89 -9.02 9.01
CA ALA A 158 9.12 -9.74 9.30
C ALA A 158 9.22 -10.06 10.79
N THR A 159 9.33 -11.33 11.12
CA THR A 159 9.58 -11.78 12.48
C THR A 159 10.94 -11.27 12.97
N PRO A 160 11.07 -10.78 14.20
CA PRO A 160 12.36 -10.43 14.77
C PRO A 160 13.33 -11.58 14.67
N SER A 161 14.52 -11.32 14.14
CA SER A 161 15.59 -12.29 14.00
C SER A 161 16.85 -11.79 14.70
N PRO A 162 17.60 -12.62 15.44
CA PRO A 162 18.87 -12.22 16.04
C PRO A 162 19.92 -11.84 15.00
N VAL A 163 19.76 -12.30 13.75
CA VAL A 163 20.68 -12.02 12.64
C VAL A 163 20.27 -10.78 11.86
N LEU A 164 18.96 -10.59 11.71
CA LEU A 164 18.39 -9.44 10.99
C LEU A 164 17.40 -8.73 11.90
N PRO A 165 17.69 -7.52 12.41
CA PRO A 165 16.82 -6.78 13.32
C PRO A 165 15.64 -6.17 12.55
N ARG A 166 14.72 -7.02 12.07
CA ARG A 166 13.49 -6.66 11.37
C ARG A 166 12.28 -6.94 12.28
N GLY A 167 11.17 -6.29 12.02
CA GLY A 167 9.93 -6.56 12.72
C GLY A 167 9.76 -5.74 14.01
N THR A 168 9.80 -4.44 13.90
CA THR A 168 9.54 -3.52 15.03
C THR A 168 8.07 -3.54 15.41
N ARG A 169 7.79 -3.69 16.71
CA ARG A 169 6.47 -3.47 17.30
C ARG A 169 6.34 -2.00 17.67
N ILE A 170 5.28 -1.35 17.18
CA ILE A 170 5.02 0.07 17.46
C ILE A 170 3.64 0.26 18.10
N ASN A 171 3.51 1.32 18.89
CA ASN A 171 2.23 1.77 19.42
C ASN A 171 1.76 2.97 18.59
N VAL A 172 0.62 2.83 17.92
CA VAL A 172 -0.02 3.88 17.13
C VAL A 172 -1.20 4.52 17.86
N GLY A 173 -1.48 4.06 19.08
CA GLY A 173 -2.61 4.52 19.89
C GLY A 173 -3.95 4.01 19.40
N ASN A 174 -5.01 4.49 20.07
CA ASN A 174 -6.40 4.26 19.68
C ASN A 174 -7.04 5.61 19.39
N THR A 175 -7.76 5.71 18.26
CA THR A 175 -8.39 6.96 17.82
C THR A 175 -9.92 6.86 17.67
N GLY A 176 -10.49 5.68 17.85
CA GLY A 176 -11.93 5.44 17.81
C GLY A 176 -12.32 4.14 17.11
N SER A 177 -13.61 3.98 16.83
CA SER A 177 -14.11 2.80 16.13
C SER A 177 -13.67 2.74 14.68
N ILE A 178 -13.63 1.53 14.12
CA ILE A 178 -13.32 1.31 12.69
C ILE A 178 -14.27 2.09 11.77
N GLU A 179 -15.53 2.18 12.14
CA GLU A 179 -16.53 2.94 11.38
C GLU A 179 -16.18 4.42 11.33
N ARG A 180 -15.75 5.01 12.45
CA ARG A 180 -15.30 6.42 12.50
C ARG A 180 -14.05 6.65 11.68
N ILE A 181 -13.08 5.75 11.77
CA ILE A 181 -11.84 5.85 10.99
C ILE A 181 -12.14 5.80 9.51
N LEU A 182 -12.98 4.88 9.06
CA LEU A 182 -13.25 4.69 7.65
C LEU A 182 -14.32 5.64 7.09
N ARG A 183 -15.44 5.85 7.80
CA ARG A 183 -16.63 6.53 7.29
C ARG A 183 -17.05 7.78 8.04
N GLY A 184 -16.44 8.02 9.22
CA GLY A 184 -16.73 9.21 10.03
C GLY A 184 -17.93 9.03 10.99
N PRO A 185 -18.41 10.13 11.55
CA PRO A 185 -17.92 11.50 11.37
C PRO A 185 -16.52 11.70 11.95
N ALA A 186 -15.72 12.56 11.29
CA ALA A 186 -14.39 12.92 11.77
C ALA A 186 -14.50 13.77 13.06
N LYS A 187 -13.68 13.42 14.06
CA LYS A 187 -13.49 14.20 15.29
C LYS A 187 -12.10 14.83 15.39
N LEU A 188 -11.20 14.44 14.48
CA LEU A 188 -9.85 14.97 14.36
C LEU A 188 -9.72 15.72 13.03
N ASP A 189 -8.90 16.74 13.02
CA ASP A 189 -8.64 17.64 11.90
C ASP A 189 -7.34 17.28 11.13
N ASP A 190 -6.77 16.12 11.41
CA ASP A 190 -5.47 15.64 10.89
C ASP A 190 -5.60 14.66 9.70
N GLY A 191 -6.82 14.40 9.23
CA GLY A 191 -7.09 13.50 8.09
C GLY A 191 -7.04 12.01 8.42
N THR A 192 -6.91 11.63 9.69
CA THR A 192 -6.87 10.22 10.13
C THR A 192 -8.25 9.60 10.33
N HIS A 193 -9.30 10.42 10.37
CA HIS A 193 -10.70 9.99 10.44
C HIS A 193 -11.42 10.21 9.11
N ASN A 194 -12.46 9.41 8.85
CA ASN A 194 -13.30 9.49 7.67
C ASN A 194 -12.50 9.36 6.36
N LEU A 195 -11.65 8.36 6.29
CA LEU A 195 -10.74 8.14 5.16
C LEU A 195 -11.47 8.05 3.81
N LEU A 196 -12.62 7.35 3.77
CA LEU A 196 -13.44 7.22 2.56
C LEU A 196 -14.16 8.54 2.20
N GLY A 197 -14.58 9.31 3.21
CA GLY A 197 -15.15 10.64 2.98
C GLY A 197 -14.13 11.60 2.39
N CYS A 198 -12.88 11.52 2.84
CA CYS A 198 -11.78 12.30 2.26
C CYS A 198 -11.59 11.95 0.77
N LEU A 199 -11.57 10.67 0.41
CA LEU A 199 -11.48 10.25 -0.99
C LEU A 199 -12.66 10.78 -1.81
N LYS A 200 -13.89 10.64 -1.32
CA LYS A 200 -15.08 11.18 -2.01
C LYS A 200 -15.00 12.70 -2.22
N THR A 201 -14.56 13.43 -1.20
CA THR A 201 -14.40 14.89 -1.28
C THR A 201 -13.32 15.26 -2.30
N SER A 202 -12.18 14.58 -2.29
CA SER A 202 -11.12 14.80 -3.27
C SER A 202 -11.58 14.51 -4.70
N MET A 203 -12.27 13.40 -4.92
CA MET A 203 -12.85 13.06 -6.22
C MET A 203 -13.81 14.14 -6.69
N GLY A 204 -14.73 14.60 -5.83
CA GLY A 204 -15.65 15.69 -6.15
C GLY A 204 -14.96 17.00 -6.46
N THR A 205 -13.91 17.36 -5.71
CA THR A 205 -13.11 18.57 -5.94
C THR A 205 -12.39 18.55 -7.29
N LEU A 206 -11.92 17.37 -7.70
CA LEU A 206 -11.18 17.15 -8.95
C LEU A 206 -12.10 16.81 -10.13
N GLY A 207 -13.41 16.71 -9.92
CA GLY A 207 -14.40 16.38 -10.95
C GLY A 207 -14.45 14.92 -11.36
N ALA A 208 -13.80 14.02 -10.59
CA ALA A 208 -13.77 12.58 -10.86
C ALA A 208 -15.01 11.90 -10.24
N GLN A 209 -15.79 11.18 -11.03
CA GLN A 209 -16.96 10.42 -10.59
C GLN A 209 -16.62 8.97 -10.26
N THR A 210 -15.54 8.44 -10.83
CA THR A 210 -15.08 7.06 -10.68
C THR A 210 -13.62 7.00 -10.28
N ILE A 211 -13.20 5.86 -9.72
CA ILE A 211 -11.77 5.60 -9.44
C ILE A 211 -10.94 5.69 -10.74
N LYS A 212 -11.47 5.24 -11.86
CA LYS A 212 -10.78 5.32 -13.16
C LYS A 212 -10.57 6.76 -13.62
N GLU A 213 -11.54 7.64 -13.38
CA GLU A 213 -11.37 9.07 -13.65
C GLU A 213 -10.39 9.72 -12.68
N MET A 214 -10.41 9.32 -11.39
CA MET A 214 -9.44 9.80 -10.41
C MET A 214 -8.00 9.38 -10.76
N GLN A 215 -7.79 8.25 -11.43
CA GLN A 215 -6.48 7.81 -11.94
C GLN A 215 -5.99 8.65 -13.15
N GLN A 216 -6.84 9.50 -13.71
CA GLN A 216 -6.49 10.37 -14.85
C GLN A 216 -6.25 11.82 -14.44
N VAL A 217 -6.43 12.17 -13.16
CA VAL A 217 -6.18 13.54 -12.70
C VAL A 217 -4.71 13.87 -12.77
N GLU A 218 -4.41 15.13 -13.09
CA GLU A 218 -3.02 15.59 -13.16
C GLU A 218 -2.39 15.61 -11.76
N VAL A 219 -1.20 15.05 -11.65
CA VAL A 219 -0.38 15.03 -10.43
C VAL A 219 0.90 15.79 -10.69
N VAL A 220 1.19 16.77 -9.84
CA VAL A 220 2.40 17.59 -9.92
C VAL A 220 3.35 17.22 -8.79
N VAL A 221 4.63 17.05 -9.11
CA VAL A 221 5.68 16.84 -8.11
C VAL A 221 6.02 18.18 -7.46
N ALA A 222 5.79 18.29 -6.15
CA ALA A 222 6.22 19.43 -5.36
C ALA A 222 7.67 19.21 -4.88
N PRO A 223 8.64 20.03 -5.28
CA PRO A 223 10.04 19.84 -4.91
C PRO A 223 10.31 20.14 -3.42
N SER A 224 9.40 20.87 -2.76
CA SER A 224 9.50 21.18 -1.34
C SER A 224 8.12 21.38 -0.71
N LEU A 225 7.94 20.81 0.48
CA LEU A 225 6.76 21.06 1.34
C LEU A 225 6.91 22.30 2.23
N LEU A 226 8.08 22.93 2.28
CA LEU A 226 8.36 24.06 3.16
C LEU A 226 7.51 25.31 2.83
N THR A 227 6.98 25.38 1.60
CA THR A 227 6.19 26.51 1.09
C THR A 227 4.68 26.35 1.26
N GLU A 228 4.20 25.25 1.85
CA GLU A 228 2.76 24.96 1.96
C GLU A 228 2.00 25.82 3.00
N GLY A 229 2.64 26.80 3.63
CA GLY A 229 2.00 27.67 4.62
C GLY A 229 1.59 26.98 5.93
N LYS A 230 2.08 25.77 6.20
CA LYS A 230 1.74 24.99 7.41
C LYS A 230 2.53 25.39 8.66
N VAL A 231 3.30 26.47 8.62
CA VAL A 231 4.15 26.92 9.73
C VAL A 231 3.33 27.14 11.01
N TYR A 232 2.17 27.78 10.89
CA TYR A 232 1.28 28.03 12.04
C TYR A 232 0.63 26.74 12.56
N GLN A 233 0.22 25.83 11.67
CA GLN A 233 -0.32 24.55 12.09
C GLN A 233 0.72 23.75 12.88
N LYS A 234 1.95 23.69 12.40
CA LYS A 234 3.07 22.99 13.09
C LYS A 234 3.40 23.64 14.43
N ALA A 235 3.48 24.98 14.49
CA ALA A 235 3.79 25.70 15.71
C ALA A 235 2.71 25.55 16.79
N GLN A 236 1.47 25.34 16.42
CA GLN A 236 0.34 25.19 17.32
C GLN A 236 -0.12 23.74 17.50
N HIS A 237 0.55 22.78 16.89
CA HIS A 237 0.19 21.36 16.90
C HIS A 237 -1.28 21.09 16.46
N LEU A 238 -1.72 21.80 15.40
CA LEU A 238 -3.07 21.70 14.84
C LEU A 238 -3.04 21.05 13.46
N GLY A 239 -4.17 20.48 13.02
CA GLY A 239 -4.33 19.91 11.69
C GLY A 239 -3.22 18.92 11.35
N MET A 240 -2.61 19.12 10.19
CA MET A 240 -1.49 18.29 9.71
C MET A 240 -0.15 18.58 10.41
N GLY A 241 -0.12 19.49 11.36
CA GLY A 241 1.07 19.83 12.15
C GLY A 241 1.23 19.06 13.47
N LYS A 242 0.32 18.10 13.73
CA LYS A 242 0.38 17.25 14.92
C LYS A 242 1.46 16.21 14.87
#